data_d913e3222cc57bcbd3983d9674504f1a
#
_entry.id   d913e3222cc57bcbd3983d9674504f1a
#
_cell.length_a   1.000
_cell.length_b   1.000
_cell.length_c   1.000
_cell.angle_alpha   90.00
_cell.angle_beta   90.00
_cell.angle_gamma   90.00
#
_symmetry.space_group_name_H-M   'P 1'
#
loop_
_entity.id
_entity.type
_entity.pdbx_description
1 polymer ?
#
loop_
_entity_poly.entity_id
_entity_poly.type
_entity_poly.pdbx_seq_one_letter_code
_entity_poly.pdbx_strand_id
1 'polypeptide(L)' 'MSTPRTVLILGSTGSVGTQALDVIRRNRDRFKVVGLGAGGRRLDLLKQQAAEFGVPVVAVLSEPW' A
#
# COMPACT_ATOMS: atom_id res chain seq x y z
N MET A 1 16.62 3.49 19.43
CA MET A 1 15.93 2.86 18.32
C MET A 1 14.66 3.62 17.99
N SER A 2 14.44 3.86 16.73
CA SER A 2 13.21 4.51 16.30
C SER A 2 12.17 3.45 15.94
N THR A 3 10.90 3.75 16.25
CA THR A 3 9.80 2.93 15.77
C THR A 3 9.56 3.22 14.30
N PRO A 4 9.15 2.23 13.49
CA PRO A 4 8.78 2.49 12.11
C PRO A 4 7.62 3.48 12.02
N ARG A 5 7.66 4.33 11.02
CA ARG A 5 6.53 5.20 10.72
C ARG A 5 5.43 4.40 10.06
N THR A 6 4.21 4.60 10.51
CA THR A 6 3.04 3.98 9.88
C THR A 6 2.66 4.78 8.65
N VAL A 7 2.35 4.07 7.57
CA VAL A 7 2.06 4.69 6.27
C VAL A 7 0.75 4.14 5.72
N LEU A 8 -0.08 5.05 5.23
CA LEU A 8 -1.28 4.71 4.48
C LEU A 8 -1.05 5.18 3.05
N ILE A 9 -1.23 4.29 2.08
CA ILE A 9 -1.02 4.63 0.68
C ILE A 9 -2.33 4.57 -0.07
N LEU A 10 -2.73 5.71 -0.64
CA LEU A 10 -3.88 5.80 -1.51
C LEU A 10 -3.42 5.75 -2.96
N GLY A 11 -4.06 4.95 -3.77
CA GLY A 11 -3.64 4.72 -5.14
C GLY A 11 -2.44 3.80 -5.25
N SER A 12 -2.39 2.77 -4.41
CA SER A 12 -1.22 1.89 -4.30
C SER A 12 -0.91 1.10 -5.56
N THR A 13 -1.89 0.92 -6.45
CA THR A 13 -1.68 0.21 -7.71
C THR A 13 -1.31 1.13 -8.87
N GLY A 14 -1.34 2.45 -8.65
CA GLY A 14 -0.90 3.41 -9.65
C GLY A 14 0.62 3.54 -9.70
N SER A 15 1.14 4.29 -10.67
CA SER A 15 2.58 4.39 -10.86
C SER A 15 3.29 5.04 -9.67
N VAL A 16 2.71 6.09 -9.09
CA VAL A 16 3.31 6.73 -7.91
C VAL A 16 3.24 5.82 -6.69
N GLY A 17 2.08 5.17 -6.50
CA GLY A 17 1.90 4.25 -5.36
C GLY A 17 2.82 3.06 -5.42
N THR A 18 3.02 2.46 -6.60
CA THR A 18 3.95 1.33 -6.75
C THR A 18 5.38 1.76 -6.48
N GLN A 19 5.77 2.96 -6.89
CA GLN A 19 7.10 3.48 -6.58
C GLN A 19 7.28 3.74 -5.09
N ALA A 20 6.24 4.26 -4.44
CA ALA A 20 6.29 4.47 -2.99
C ALA A 20 6.47 3.14 -2.25
N LEU A 21 5.74 2.11 -2.67
CA LEU A 21 5.89 0.78 -2.06
C LEU A 21 7.28 0.20 -2.32
N ASP A 22 7.89 0.48 -3.45
CA ASP A 22 9.24 0.03 -3.74
C ASP A 22 10.24 0.66 -2.77
N VAL A 23 10.10 1.94 -2.48
CA VAL A 23 10.94 2.63 -1.49
C VAL A 23 10.74 1.99 -0.12
N ILE A 24 9.50 1.73 0.27
CA ILE A 24 9.20 1.11 1.57
C ILE A 24 9.78 -0.30 1.63
N ARG A 25 9.69 -1.06 0.55
CA ARG A 25 10.23 -2.42 0.49
C ARG A 25 11.72 -2.43 0.80
N ARG A 26 12.44 -1.40 0.38
CA ARG A 26 13.87 -1.25 0.63
C ARG A 26 14.19 -0.70 2.00
N ASN A 27 13.18 -0.24 2.74
CA ASN A 27 13.36 0.42 4.03
C ASN A 27 12.32 -0.07 5.04
N ARG A 28 12.10 -1.38 5.11
CA ARG A 28 11.06 -1.96 5.96
C ARG A 28 11.28 -1.71 7.45
N ASP A 29 12.51 -1.48 7.83
CA ASP A 29 12.85 -1.13 9.21
C ASP A 29 12.40 0.27 9.59
N ARG A 30 12.16 1.13 8.60
CA ARG A 30 11.76 2.53 8.83
C ARG A 30 10.28 2.78 8.61
N PHE A 31 9.60 1.92 7.84
CA PHE A 31 8.21 2.15 7.46
C PHE A 31 7.38 0.90 7.63
N LYS A 32 6.16 1.09 8.10
CA LYS A 32 5.19 0.01 8.20
C LYS A 32 3.92 0.44 7.49
N VAL A 33 3.53 -0.31 6.46
CA VAL A 33 2.30 -0.02 5.73
C VAL A 33 1.13 -0.58 6.53
N VAL A 34 0.23 0.29 6.94
CA VAL A 34 -0.94 -0.11 7.74
C VAL A 34 -2.23 -0.07 6.94
N GLY A 35 -2.23 0.54 5.76
CA GLY A 35 -3.40 0.57 4.91
C GLY A 35 -3.04 0.82 3.47
N LEU A 36 -3.82 0.23 2.58
CA LEU A 36 -3.71 0.44 1.14
C LEU A 36 -5.10 0.77 0.59
N GLY A 37 -5.16 1.72 -0.32
CA GLY A 37 -6.39 2.04 -1.02
C GLY A 37 -6.14 2.14 -2.51
N ALA A 38 -7.05 1.59 -3.32
CA ALA A 38 -6.88 1.62 -4.76
C ALA A 38 -8.24 1.49 -5.46
N GLY A 39 -8.27 1.85 -6.74
CA GLY A 39 -9.43 1.58 -7.57
C GLY A 39 -9.55 0.09 -7.86
N GLY A 40 -10.73 -0.34 -8.28
CA GLY A 40 -11.02 -1.76 -8.46
C GLY A 40 -10.45 -2.41 -9.71
N ARG A 41 -9.65 -1.70 -10.51
CA ARG A 41 -9.14 -2.23 -11.78
C ARG A 41 -8.00 -3.21 -11.61
N ARG A 42 -7.24 -3.10 -10.55
CA ARG A 42 -6.06 -3.93 -10.30
C ARG A 42 -6.16 -4.62 -8.95
N LEU A 43 -7.26 -5.33 -8.74
CA LEU A 43 -7.48 -6.06 -7.50
C LEU A 43 -6.41 -7.13 -7.27
N ASP A 44 -5.95 -7.76 -8.34
CA ASP A 44 -4.89 -8.76 -8.25
C ASP A 44 -3.60 -8.15 -7.67
N LEU A 45 -3.21 -6.99 -8.17
CA LEU A 45 -2.03 -6.30 -7.67
C LEU A 45 -2.23 -5.81 -6.24
N LEU A 46 -3.42 -5.28 -5.93
CA LEU A 46 -3.73 -4.82 -4.59
C LEU A 46 -3.62 -5.96 -3.57
N LYS A 47 -4.12 -7.14 -3.92
CA LYS A 47 -4.02 -8.32 -3.06
C LYS A 47 -2.58 -8.74 -2.85
N GLN A 48 -1.77 -8.71 -3.91
CA GLN A 48 -0.35 -9.02 -3.80
C GLN A 48 0.37 -8.04 -2.89
N GLN A 49 0.07 -6.75 -3.03
CA GLN A 49 0.67 -5.72 -2.19
C GLN A 49 0.29 -5.91 -0.71
N ALA A 50 -0.99 -6.18 -0.45
CA ALA A 50 -1.46 -6.38 0.91
C ALA A 50 -0.79 -7.60 1.56
N ALA A 51 -0.63 -8.68 0.79
CA ALA A 51 0.04 -9.87 1.30
C ALA A 51 1.52 -9.64 1.53
N GLU A 52 2.18 -8.93 0.61
CA GLU A 52 3.62 -8.68 0.71
C GLU A 52 3.97 -7.87 1.96
N PHE A 53 3.17 -6.86 2.25
CA PHE A 53 3.45 -5.94 3.36
C PHE A 53 2.67 -6.28 4.64
N GLY A 54 1.85 -7.34 4.62
CA GLY A 54 1.07 -7.73 5.79
C GLY A 54 0.09 -6.66 6.21
N VAL A 55 -0.60 -6.03 5.27
CA VAL A 55 -1.43 -4.85 5.52
C VAL A 55 -2.78 -5.27 6.11
N PRO A 56 -3.15 -4.73 7.29
CA PRO A 56 -4.41 -5.11 7.94
C PRO A 56 -5.65 -4.46 7.34
N VAL A 57 -5.49 -3.32 6.65
CA VAL A 57 -6.63 -2.58 6.12
C VAL A 57 -6.44 -2.33 4.64
N VAL A 58 -7.41 -2.77 3.84
CA VAL A 58 -7.40 -2.55 2.39
C VAL A 58 -8.75 -1.97 2.00
N ALA A 59 -8.73 -0.86 1.27
CA ALA A 59 -9.93 -0.22 0.76
C ALA A 59 -9.92 -0.26 -0.76
N VAL A 60 -11.07 -0.59 -1.33
CA VAL A 60 -11.28 -0.56 -2.77
C VAL A 60 -12.27 0.55 -3.07
N LEU A 61 -11.86 1.49 -3.89
CA LEU A 61 -12.69 2.63 -4.27
C LEU A 61 -13.36 2.31 -5.60
N SER A 62 -14.67 2.44 -5.65
CA SER A 62 -15.42 2.21 -6.86
C SER A 62 -16.10 3.50 -7.32
N GLU A 63 -16.29 3.64 -8.61
CA GLU A 63 -17.01 4.77 -9.18
C GLU A 63 -18.51 4.52 -9.14
N PRO A 64 -19.32 5.60 -9.16
CA PRO A 64 -18.96 7.02 -9.03
C PRO A 64 -18.77 7.44 -7.59
N TRP A 65 -18.00 8.53 -7.43
CA TRP A 65 -17.73 9.04 -6.10
C TRP A 65 -17.57 10.55 -6.00
#